data_4b9be71332087c98acff6401c004a3c9
#
_entry.id   4b9be71332087c98acff6401c004a3c9
#
_cell.length_a   1.000
_cell.length_b   1.000
_cell.length_c   1.000
_cell.angle_alpha   90.00
_cell.angle_beta   90.00
_cell.angle_gamma   90.00
#
_symmetry.space_group_name_H-M   'P 1'
#
loop_
_entity.id
_entity.type
_entity.pdbx_description
1 polymer ?
#
loop_
_entity_poly.entity_id
_entity_poly.type
_entity_poly.pdbx_seq_one_letter_code
_entity_poly.pdbx_strand_id
1 'polypeptide(L)'
;MLKAVFKPRTVVGGFALLIAVGAISLLLYGWIIRREASSLLDDLTALRVGMASSVDAERIAQRHRKFLTQRDCRDASCDYIFVVTNGWLASLHIEPDAQFRAGIRVESGTVASIGASLMRTMDIYPTFGASAGMVDEYAEMPERFRREGHYGFPTPVGKPYLKVVLDRHADAVQRQHAFAFSFRCLTKPGGGCDLSCDYLPSAWKDWRVDVEPVFPNFDGVYPGSERCR
;
A
#
# COMPACT_ATOMS: atom_id res chain seq x y z
N MET A 1 33.60 11.42 -49.54
CA MET A 1 33.00 10.38 -48.69
C MET A 1 33.80 10.26 -47.41
N LEU A 2 33.35 10.91 -46.31
CA LEU A 2 33.98 10.80 -44.99
C LEU A 2 33.51 9.50 -44.34
N LYS A 3 34.37 8.49 -44.26
CA LYS A 3 34.16 7.32 -43.41
C LYS A 3 34.44 7.75 -41.96
N ALA A 4 33.39 8.04 -41.21
CA ALA A 4 33.50 8.22 -39.75
C ALA A 4 33.92 6.90 -39.13
N VAL A 5 35.19 6.78 -38.78
CA VAL A 5 35.75 5.64 -38.05
C VAL A 5 35.30 5.80 -36.58
N PHE A 6 34.15 5.25 -36.25
CA PHE A 6 33.66 5.17 -34.85
C PHE A 6 34.65 4.25 -34.09
N LYS A 7 35.43 4.83 -33.16
CA LYS A 7 36.29 4.03 -32.28
C LYS A 7 35.38 3.21 -31.34
N PRO A 8 35.50 1.88 -31.30
CA PRO A 8 34.58 1.02 -30.49
C PRO A 8 34.55 1.38 -29.00
N ARG A 9 35.64 1.94 -28.45
CA ARG A 9 35.74 2.39 -27.07
C ARG A 9 34.76 3.54 -26.72
N THR A 10 34.51 4.46 -27.67
CA THR A 10 33.56 5.58 -27.43
C THR A 10 32.11 5.12 -27.46
N VAL A 11 31.78 4.10 -28.25
CA VAL A 11 30.43 3.51 -28.28
C VAL A 11 30.12 2.75 -26.99
N VAL A 12 31.07 1.96 -26.50
CA VAL A 12 30.92 1.20 -25.23
C VAL A 12 30.78 2.16 -24.03
N GLY A 13 31.61 3.21 -23.99
CA GLY A 13 31.50 4.23 -22.91
C GLY A 13 30.19 4.97 -22.93
N GLY A 14 29.66 5.33 -24.09
CA GLY A 14 28.35 5.98 -24.23
C GLY A 14 27.19 5.07 -23.75
N PHE A 15 27.24 3.79 -24.12
CA PHE A 15 26.23 2.83 -23.72
C PHE A 15 26.25 2.56 -22.20
N ALA A 16 27.43 2.42 -21.61
CA ALA A 16 27.55 2.27 -20.14
C ALA A 16 27.03 3.48 -19.39
N LEU A 17 27.25 4.69 -19.88
CA LEU A 17 26.72 5.92 -19.31
C LEU A 17 25.18 5.95 -19.35
N LEU A 18 24.56 5.58 -20.48
CA LEU A 18 23.12 5.53 -20.63
C LEU A 18 22.48 4.53 -19.66
N ILE A 19 23.07 3.36 -19.48
CA ILE A 19 22.62 2.36 -18.50
C ILE A 19 22.71 2.94 -17.07
N ALA A 20 23.84 3.57 -16.74
CA ALA A 20 24.03 4.16 -15.42
C ALA A 20 23.00 5.26 -15.12
N VAL A 21 22.76 6.16 -16.08
CA VAL A 21 21.74 7.22 -15.96
C VAL A 21 20.34 6.61 -15.82
N GLY A 22 20.00 5.59 -16.61
CA GLY A 22 18.73 4.88 -16.51
C GLY A 22 18.53 4.24 -15.14
N ALA A 23 19.54 3.54 -14.61
CA ALA A 23 19.50 2.91 -13.29
C ALA A 23 19.34 3.94 -12.17
N ILE A 24 20.07 5.05 -12.22
CA ILE A 24 19.94 6.15 -11.24
C ILE A 24 18.51 6.75 -11.29
N SER A 25 17.98 6.97 -12.50
CA SER A 25 16.64 7.50 -12.68
C SER A 25 15.57 6.59 -12.07
N LEU A 26 15.67 5.27 -12.25
CA LEU A 26 14.78 4.28 -11.66
C LEU A 26 14.85 4.27 -10.13
N LEU A 27 16.07 4.35 -9.56
CA LEU A 27 16.26 4.41 -8.11
C LEU A 27 15.66 5.68 -7.51
N LEU A 28 15.88 6.83 -8.15
CA LEU A 28 15.32 8.12 -7.74
C LEU A 28 13.79 8.10 -7.82
N TYR A 29 13.24 7.57 -8.91
CA TYR A 29 11.78 7.43 -9.06
C TYR A 29 11.20 6.55 -7.95
N GLY A 30 11.80 5.38 -7.68
CA GLY A 30 11.36 4.51 -6.60
C GLY A 30 11.45 5.16 -5.23
N TRP A 31 12.48 5.97 -4.97
CA TRP A 31 12.61 6.73 -3.75
C TRP A 31 11.52 7.80 -3.60
N ILE A 32 11.22 8.54 -4.67
CA ILE A 32 10.17 9.56 -4.70
C ILE A 32 8.80 8.92 -4.40
N ILE A 33 8.45 7.83 -5.09
CA ILE A 33 7.18 7.13 -4.88
C ILE A 33 7.01 6.69 -3.42
N ARG A 34 8.05 6.10 -2.83
CA ARG A 34 8.01 5.67 -1.43
C ARG A 34 7.85 6.84 -0.47
N ARG A 35 8.58 7.94 -0.71
CA ARG A 35 8.49 9.16 0.11
C ARG A 35 7.10 9.77 0.06
N GLU A 36 6.48 9.81 -1.11
CA GLU A 36 5.13 10.34 -1.29
C GLU A 36 4.08 9.46 -0.59
N ALA A 37 4.20 8.14 -0.71
CA ALA A 37 3.32 7.21 0.00
C ALA A 37 3.46 7.34 1.52
N SER A 38 4.70 7.44 2.03
CA SER A 38 4.97 7.71 3.46
C SER A 38 4.35 9.03 3.89
N SER A 39 4.57 10.11 3.16
CA SER A 39 4.03 11.44 3.50
C SER A 39 2.50 11.45 3.55
N LEU A 40 1.85 10.76 2.61
CA LEU A 40 0.39 10.62 2.62
C LEU A 40 -0.08 9.81 3.84
N LEU A 41 0.62 8.72 4.17
CA LEU A 41 0.29 7.90 5.34
C LEU A 41 0.49 8.66 6.64
N ASP A 42 1.58 9.44 6.76
CA ASP A 42 1.86 10.26 7.95
C ASP A 42 0.75 11.29 8.18
N ASP A 43 0.31 11.99 7.11
CA ASP A 43 -0.81 12.94 7.19
C ASP A 43 -2.13 12.23 7.52
N LEU A 44 -2.38 11.02 6.97
CA LEU A 44 -3.57 10.23 7.26
C LEU A 44 -3.61 9.81 8.73
N THR A 45 -2.51 9.28 9.24
CA THR A 45 -2.41 8.80 10.63
C THR A 45 -2.36 9.93 11.66
N ALA A 46 -2.06 11.16 11.24
CA ALA A 46 -2.20 12.34 12.09
C ALA A 46 -3.67 12.70 12.36
N LEU A 47 -4.61 12.29 11.51
CA LEU A 47 -6.03 12.45 11.76
C LEU A 47 -6.47 11.58 12.95
N ARG A 48 -7.31 12.17 13.81
CA ARG A 48 -8.00 11.44 14.87
C ARG A 48 -9.44 11.20 14.45
N VAL A 49 -9.78 9.95 14.18
CA VAL A 49 -11.15 9.56 13.80
C VAL A 49 -12.13 9.95 14.89
N GLY A 50 -13.27 10.50 14.49
CA GLY A 50 -14.28 11.03 15.42
C GLY A 50 -13.98 12.40 16.02
N MET A 51 -12.78 12.98 15.77
CA MET A 51 -12.37 14.29 16.30
C MET A 51 -11.91 15.25 15.19
N ALA A 52 -11.20 14.74 14.18
CA ALA A 52 -10.72 15.56 13.05
C ALA A 52 -11.91 16.04 12.20
N SER A 53 -11.81 17.26 11.69
CA SER A 53 -12.87 17.92 10.92
C SER A 53 -12.78 17.65 9.42
N SER A 54 -13.84 17.98 8.69
CA SER A 54 -13.83 17.99 7.22
C SER A 54 -12.78 18.95 6.65
N VAL A 55 -12.43 20.03 7.38
CA VAL A 55 -11.37 20.98 6.96
C VAL A 55 -9.99 20.30 7.00
N ASP A 56 -9.75 19.43 7.98
CA ASP A 56 -8.49 18.69 8.06
C ASP A 56 -8.37 17.68 6.92
N ALA A 57 -9.46 16.97 6.59
CA ALA A 57 -9.53 16.08 5.44
C ALA A 57 -9.28 16.81 4.12
N GLU A 58 -9.91 17.97 3.94
CA GLU A 58 -9.73 18.81 2.74
C GLU A 58 -8.28 19.33 2.62
N ARG A 59 -7.64 19.69 3.74
CA ARG A 59 -6.22 20.11 3.76
C ARG A 59 -5.30 18.98 3.26
N ILE A 60 -5.56 17.73 3.65
CA ILE A 60 -4.83 16.56 3.15
C ILE A 60 -5.11 16.37 1.66
N ALA A 61 -6.38 16.47 1.24
CA ALA A 61 -6.76 16.34 -0.15
C ALA A 61 -6.06 17.38 -1.05
N GLN A 62 -5.92 18.61 -0.60
CA GLN A 62 -5.19 19.65 -1.31
C GLN A 62 -3.68 19.39 -1.36
N ARG A 63 -3.07 18.98 -0.25
CA ARG A 63 -1.64 18.67 -0.17
C ARG A 63 -1.25 17.53 -1.10
N HIS A 64 -2.07 16.48 -1.16
CA HIS A 64 -1.84 15.28 -1.95
C HIS A 64 -2.69 15.22 -3.23
N ARG A 65 -3.09 16.37 -3.77
CA ARG A 65 -3.99 16.51 -4.93
C ARG A 65 -3.57 15.65 -6.14
N LYS A 66 -2.27 15.48 -6.37
CA LYS A 66 -1.75 14.69 -7.50
C LYS A 66 -2.08 13.19 -7.39
N PHE A 67 -2.41 12.70 -6.20
CA PHE A 67 -2.77 11.31 -5.92
C PHE A 67 -4.26 11.14 -5.64
N LEU A 68 -5.01 12.24 -5.52
CA LEU A 68 -6.45 12.20 -5.30
C LEU A 68 -7.14 11.72 -6.59
N THR A 69 -7.62 10.47 -6.57
CA THR A 69 -8.29 9.83 -7.71
C THR A 69 -9.80 9.98 -7.65
N GLN A 70 -10.36 10.10 -6.46
CA GLN A 70 -11.79 10.25 -6.27
C GLN A 70 -12.07 11.20 -5.12
N ARG A 71 -13.01 12.10 -5.34
CA ARG A 71 -13.66 12.94 -4.35
C ARG A 71 -15.15 12.87 -4.63
N ASP A 72 -15.88 12.20 -3.76
CA ASP A 72 -17.33 12.05 -3.87
C ASP A 72 -18.00 12.60 -2.61
N CYS A 73 -18.65 13.74 -2.75
CA CYS A 73 -19.37 14.38 -1.66
C CYS A 73 -20.86 14.38 -1.98
N ARG A 74 -21.65 13.73 -1.11
CA ARG A 74 -23.10 13.65 -1.20
C ARG A 74 -23.70 13.96 0.16
N ASP A 75 -24.66 14.88 0.18
CA ASP A 75 -25.32 15.31 1.40
C ASP A 75 -24.31 15.74 2.50
N ALA A 76 -24.29 15.01 3.62
CA ALA A 76 -23.40 15.26 4.75
C ALA A 76 -22.15 14.36 4.76
N SER A 77 -21.90 13.62 3.69
CA SER A 77 -20.78 12.66 3.58
C SER A 77 -19.84 13.02 2.44
N CYS A 78 -18.53 12.90 2.67
CA CYS A 78 -17.49 13.05 1.65
C CYS A 78 -16.48 11.91 1.74
N ASP A 79 -16.23 11.25 0.62
CA ASP A 79 -15.19 10.23 0.46
C ASP A 79 -14.02 10.80 -0.36
N TYR A 80 -12.81 10.67 0.15
CA TYR A 80 -11.56 11.02 -0.53
C TYR A 80 -10.74 9.76 -0.72
N ILE A 81 -10.34 9.44 -1.95
CA ILE A 81 -9.52 8.28 -2.27
C ILE A 81 -8.26 8.75 -2.99
N PHE A 82 -7.13 8.35 -2.43
CA PHE A 82 -5.80 8.61 -2.96
C PHE A 82 -5.17 7.31 -3.45
N VAL A 83 -4.44 7.38 -4.56
CA VAL A 83 -3.71 6.23 -5.11
C VAL A 83 -2.31 6.65 -5.52
N VAL A 84 -1.31 6.00 -4.92
CA VAL A 84 0.11 6.13 -5.28
C VAL A 84 0.53 4.83 -5.95
N THR A 85 0.95 4.89 -7.21
CA THR A 85 1.30 3.70 -8.01
C THR A 85 2.74 3.75 -8.49
N ASN A 86 3.29 2.58 -8.80
CA ASN A 86 4.55 2.42 -9.54
C ASN A 86 4.33 2.20 -11.04
N GLY A 87 3.21 2.64 -11.60
CA GLY A 87 2.77 2.32 -12.95
C GLY A 87 3.83 2.51 -14.05
N TRP A 88 4.79 3.44 -13.86
CA TRP A 88 5.90 3.59 -14.80
C TRP A 88 6.87 2.40 -14.79
N LEU A 89 7.19 1.85 -13.60
CA LEU A 89 8.01 0.64 -13.48
C LEU A 89 7.29 -0.59 -14.01
N ALA A 90 5.97 -0.67 -13.75
CA ALA A 90 5.11 -1.72 -14.29
C ALA A 90 5.04 -1.67 -15.82
N SER A 91 4.90 -0.47 -16.42
CA SER A 91 4.87 -0.31 -17.89
C SER A 91 6.17 -0.70 -18.59
N LEU A 92 7.29 -0.65 -17.87
CA LEU A 92 8.59 -1.14 -18.35
C LEU A 92 8.80 -2.65 -18.12
N HIS A 93 7.80 -3.36 -17.59
CA HIS A 93 7.87 -4.79 -17.20
C HIS A 93 9.01 -5.09 -16.21
N ILE A 94 9.43 -4.09 -15.44
CA ILE A 94 10.47 -4.25 -14.41
C ILE A 94 9.86 -4.81 -13.13
N GLU A 95 8.60 -4.41 -12.84
CA GLU A 95 7.86 -4.80 -11.64
C GLU A 95 6.38 -5.05 -11.96
N PRO A 96 5.68 -5.93 -11.20
CA PRO A 96 4.23 -5.97 -11.20
C PRO A 96 3.64 -4.64 -10.72
N ASP A 97 2.42 -4.35 -11.13
CA ASP A 97 1.71 -3.15 -10.69
C ASP A 97 1.45 -3.21 -9.17
N ALA A 98 2.05 -2.29 -8.45
CA ALA A 98 1.89 -2.13 -7.02
C ALA A 98 1.29 -0.75 -6.73
N GLN A 99 0.32 -0.71 -5.82
CA GLN A 99 -0.36 0.52 -5.45
C GLN A 99 -0.54 0.63 -3.94
N PHE A 100 -0.30 1.83 -3.43
CA PHE A 100 -0.73 2.26 -2.12
C PHE A 100 -1.99 3.09 -2.27
N ARG A 101 -3.06 2.68 -1.60
CA ARG A 101 -4.35 3.35 -1.60
C ARG A 101 -4.66 3.83 -0.20
N ALA A 102 -5.05 5.09 -0.08
CA ALA A 102 -5.52 5.68 1.17
C ALA A 102 -6.91 6.26 0.99
N GLY A 103 -7.72 6.24 2.04
CA GLY A 103 -9.08 6.78 2.05
C GLY A 103 -9.38 7.55 3.31
N ILE A 104 -10.16 8.63 3.16
CA ILE A 104 -10.74 9.39 4.27
C ILE A 104 -12.23 9.49 4.01
N ARG A 105 -13.03 9.10 4.99
CA ARG A 105 -14.47 9.30 4.97
C ARG A 105 -14.87 10.31 6.02
N VAL A 106 -15.56 11.32 5.58
CA VAL A 106 -16.14 12.36 6.44
C VAL A 106 -17.65 12.16 6.48
N GLU A 107 -18.24 12.19 7.67
CA GLU A 107 -19.69 12.16 7.89
C GLU A 107 -20.07 13.27 8.85
N SER A 108 -21.09 14.05 8.51
CA SER A 108 -21.59 15.16 9.34
C SER A 108 -20.49 16.13 9.78
N GLY A 109 -19.53 16.41 8.88
CA GLY A 109 -18.42 17.35 9.13
C GLY A 109 -17.24 16.79 9.94
N THR A 110 -17.28 15.52 10.35
CA THR A 110 -16.23 14.86 11.15
C THR A 110 -15.67 13.67 10.38
N VAL A 111 -14.37 13.38 10.54
CA VAL A 111 -13.73 12.19 9.95
C VAL A 111 -14.29 10.94 10.64
N ALA A 112 -15.13 10.19 9.92
CA ALA A 112 -15.78 8.98 10.41
C ALA A 112 -14.87 7.75 10.30
N SER A 113 -14.04 7.67 9.25
CA SER A 113 -13.04 6.61 9.11
C SER A 113 -11.86 7.04 8.26
N ILE A 114 -10.74 6.38 8.48
CA ILE A 114 -9.57 6.39 7.60
C ILE A 114 -9.23 4.95 7.23
N GLY A 115 -8.67 4.77 6.04
CA GLY A 115 -8.22 3.46 5.58
C GLY A 115 -6.96 3.58 4.76
N ALA A 116 -6.11 2.56 4.82
CA ALA A 116 -4.93 2.44 3.99
C ALA A 116 -4.76 0.99 3.53
N SER A 117 -4.30 0.81 2.30
CA SER A 117 -3.97 -0.51 1.78
C SER A 117 -2.75 -0.43 0.87
N LEU A 118 -1.90 -1.43 0.97
CA LEU A 118 -0.80 -1.64 0.05
C LEU A 118 -1.03 -2.99 -0.62
N MET A 119 -1.18 -2.97 -1.93
CA MET A 119 -1.50 -4.15 -2.73
C MET A 119 -0.61 -4.25 -3.95
N ARG A 120 -0.44 -5.48 -4.43
CA ARG A 120 0.28 -5.79 -5.65
C ARG A 120 -0.59 -6.66 -6.53
N THR A 121 -0.90 -6.19 -7.73
CA THR A 121 -1.67 -6.95 -8.72
C THR A 121 -0.73 -7.93 -9.44
N MET A 122 -1.23 -9.13 -9.72
CA MET A 122 -0.52 -10.08 -10.59
C MET A 122 -1.13 -10.03 -11.99
N ASP A 123 -0.29 -9.90 -13.01
CA ASP A 123 -0.68 -9.75 -14.41
C ASP A 123 -1.54 -10.90 -14.99
N ILE A 124 -1.56 -12.06 -14.31
CA ILE A 124 -2.21 -13.25 -14.85
C ILE A 124 -3.72 -13.32 -14.57
N TYR A 125 -4.20 -12.66 -13.48
CA TYR A 125 -5.62 -12.63 -13.12
C TYR A 125 -5.97 -11.32 -12.41
N PRO A 126 -6.45 -10.31 -13.11
CA PRO A 126 -6.75 -9.00 -12.52
C PRO A 126 -7.82 -9.02 -11.42
N THR A 127 -8.59 -10.12 -11.31
CA THR A 127 -9.67 -10.27 -10.32
C THR A 127 -9.34 -11.14 -9.11
N PHE A 128 -8.28 -11.96 -9.15
CA PHE A 128 -8.07 -13.01 -8.14
C PHE A 128 -6.67 -13.10 -7.53
N GLY A 129 -5.74 -12.20 -7.84
CA GLY A 129 -4.33 -12.40 -7.53
C GLY A 129 -3.63 -11.30 -6.74
N ALA A 130 -4.34 -10.51 -5.94
CA ALA A 130 -3.69 -9.45 -5.16
C ALA A 130 -3.32 -9.94 -3.75
N SER A 131 -2.03 -9.93 -3.42
CA SER A 131 -1.59 -9.92 -2.03
C SER A 131 -1.71 -8.50 -1.49
N ALA A 132 -2.20 -8.34 -0.25
CA ALA A 132 -2.45 -7.03 0.32
C ALA A 132 -2.24 -6.98 1.84
N GLY A 133 -1.80 -5.81 2.31
CA GLY A 133 -1.95 -5.38 3.68
C GLY A 133 -2.97 -4.24 3.73
N MET A 134 -3.94 -4.31 4.63
CA MET A 134 -5.02 -3.34 4.76
C MET A 134 -5.21 -2.93 6.22
N VAL A 135 -5.44 -1.66 6.46
CA VAL A 135 -5.76 -1.11 7.78
C VAL A 135 -6.92 -0.16 7.63
N ASP A 136 -7.96 -0.34 8.44
CA ASP A 136 -9.07 0.59 8.56
C ASP A 136 -9.21 1.02 10.03
N GLU A 137 -9.47 2.29 10.27
CA GLU A 137 -9.80 2.84 11.57
C GLU A 137 -11.13 3.57 11.51
N TYR A 138 -12.03 3.30 12.45
CA TYR A 138 -13.39 3.83 12.49
C TYR A 138 -13.65 4.61 13.77
N ALA A 139 -14.36 5.72 13.67
CA ALA A 139 -14.90 6.45 14.83
C ALA A 139 -15.95 5.61 15.55
N GLU A 140 -16.80 4.93 14.78
CA GLU A 140 -17.75 3.93 15.27
C GLU A 140 -17.54 2.63 14.51
N MET A 141 -17.17 1.57 15.25
CA MET A 141 -16.91 0.26 14.67
C MET A 141 -18.18 -0.30 13.99
N PRO A 142 -18.15 -0.58 12.68
CA PRO A 142 -19.28 -1.20 12.01
C PRO A 142 -19.66 -2.55 12.64
N GLU A 143 -20.97 -2.84 12.73
CA GLU A 143 -21.51 -4.04 13.38
C GLU A 143 -20.87 -5.34 12.89
N ARG A 144 -20.59 -5.43 11.58
CA ARG A 144 -19.93 -6.58 10.96
C ARG A 144 -18.54 -6.87 11.57
N PHE A 145 -17.80 -5.83 12.00
CA PHE A 145 -16.47 -6.01 12.60
C PHE A 145 -16.51 -6.20 14.11
N ARG A 146 -17.61 -5.82 14.79
CA ARG A 146 -17.80 -6.08 16.22
C ARG A 146 -17.96 -7.57 16.51
N ARG A 147 -18.58 -8.32 15.57
CA ARG A 147 -18.88 -9.76 15.76
C ARG A 147 -17.71 -10.65 15.38
N GLU A 148 -16.91 -10.17 14.47
CA GLU A 148 -15.98 -11.02 13.75
C GLU A 148 -14.52 -10.82 14.17
N GLY A 149 -14.16 -9.76 14.89
CA GLY A 149 -12.77 -9.50 15.31
C GLY A 149 -11.86 -9.07 14.15
N HIS A 150 -10.58 -9.25 14.32
CA HIS A 150 -9.57 -8.88 13.33
C HIS A 150 -9.40 -10.00 12.30
N TYR A 151 -9.41 -9.69 11.00
CA TYR A 151 -9.41 -10.71 9.95
C TYR A 151 -8.16 -10.71 9.09
N GLY A 152 -7.65 -11.91 8.88
CA GLY A 152 -6.98 -12.27 7.65
C GLY A 152 -7.91 -13.15 6.81
N PHE A 153 -8.16 -12.80 5.55
CA PHE A 153 -8.90 -13.68 4.64
C PHE A 153 -7.93 -14.25 3.61
N PRO A 154 -7.88 -15.57 3.42
CA PRO A 154 -7.34 -16.09 2.18
C PRO A 154 -8.30 -15.68 1.06
N THR A 155 -7.76 -15.14 -0.02
CA THR A 155 -8.54 -15.02 -1.24
C THR A 155 -8.88 -16.44 -1.74
N PRO A 156 -9.98 -16.64 -2.49
CA PRO A 156 -10.34 -17.95 -3.08
C PRO A 156 -9.23 -18.60 -3.89
N VAL A 157 -8.17 -17.88 -4.23
CA VAL A 157 -7.01 -18.33 -5.03
C VAL A 157 -5.75 -18.49 -4.18
N GLY A 158 -5.86 -18.48 -2.83
CA GLY A 158 -4.75 -18.90 -1.96
C GLY A 158 -3.68 -17.84 -1.67
N LYS A 159 -3.96 -16.54 -1.86
CA LYS A 159 -3.04 -15.49 -1.42
C LYS A 159 -3.56 -14.79 -0.17
N PRO A 160 -2.78 -14.81 0.92
CA PRO A 160 -3.21 -14.19 2.16
C PRO A 160 -3.17 -12.68 2.04
N TYR A 161 -4.19 -12.01 2.54
CA TYR A 161 -4.10 -10.62 2.90
C TYR A 161 -4.33 -10.44 4.40
N LEU A 162 -3.66 -9.46 4.99
CA LEU A 162 -3.87 -9.07 6.37
C LEU A 162 -4.73 -7.82 6.38
N LYS A 163 -5.88 -7.89 7.06
CA LYS A 163 -6.72 -6.74 7.35
C LYS A 163 -6.74 -6.48 8.84
N VAL A 164 -6.30 -5.30 9.25
CA VAL A 164 -6.40 -4.80 10.63
C VAL A 164 -7.53 -3.78 10.69
N VAL A 165 -8.39 -3.92 11.68
CA VAL A 165 -9.47 -2.96 11.93
C VAL A 165 -9.30 -2.40 13.33
N LEU A 166 -9.20 -1.08 13.41
CA LEU A 166 -9.05 -0.33 14.65
C LEU A 166 -10.31 0.50 14.92
N ASP A 167 -10.60 0.73 16.18
CA ASP A 167 -11.56 1.73 16.61
C ASP A 167 -10.85 2.99 17.14
N ARG A 168 -11.63 4.04 17.42
CA ARG A 168 -11.12 5.31 17.95
C ARG A 168 -10.39 5.20 19.30
N HIS A 169 -10.51 4.07 20.00
CA HIS A 169 -9.90 3.83 21.31
C HIS A 169 -8.56 3.10 21.19
N ALA A 170 -8.16 2.70 19.97
CA ALA A 170 -6.84 2.12 19.74
C ALA A 170 -5.75 3.04 20.27
N ASP A 171 -4.85 2.50 21.07
CA ASP A 171 -3.74 3.27 21.62
C ASP A 171 -2.71 3.65 20.53
N ALA A 172 -1.78 4.53 20.89
CA ALA A 172 -0.80 5.04 19.95
C ALA A 172 0.14 3.95 19.41
N VAL A 173 0.45 2.93 20.23
CA VAL A 173 1.33 1.82 19.84
C VAL A 173 0.60 0.89 18.87
N GLN A 174 -0.65 0.53 19.15
CA GLN A 174 -1.50 -0.25 18.26
C GLN A 174 -1.63 0.43 16.89
N ARG A 175 -1.94 1.73 16.87
CA ARG A 175 -2.03 2.51 15.63
C ARG A 175 -0.70 2.53 14.87
N GLN A 176 0.40 2.77 15.57
CA GLN A 176 1.73 2.80 14.95
C GLN A 176 2.07 1.44 14.32
N HIS A 177 1.79 0.33 15.00
CA HIS A 177 2.06 -1.02 14.48
C HIS A 177 1.13 -1.37 13.32
N ALA A 178 -0.16 -1.03 13.42
CA ALA A 178 -1.13 -1.29 12.37
C ALA A 178 -0.77 -0.58 11.07
N PHE A 179 -0.44 0.71 11.14
CA PHE A 179 -0.11 1.53 9.97
C PHE A 179 1.37 1.47 9.54
N ALA A 180 2.18 0.55 10.08
CA ALA A 180 3.58 0.38 9.71
C ALA A 180 3.76 -0.33 8.36
N PHE A 181 3.33 0.30 7.26
CA PHE A 181 3.48 -0.24 5.91
C PHE A 181 4.92 -0.28 5.44
N SER A 182 5.30 -1.37 4.78
CA SER A 182 6.58 -1.50 4.10
C SER A 182 6.51 -0.97 2.66
N PHE A 183 6.68 0.32 2.46
CA PHE A 183 6.65 0.94 1.12
C PHE A 183 7.76 0.47 0.18
N ARG A 184 8.71 -0.34 0.66
CA ARG A 184 9.67 -1.03 -0.23
C ARG A 184 8.93 -1.89 -1.26
N CYS A 185 7.75 -2.42 -0.88
CA CYS A 185 6.92 -3.25 -1.74
C CYS A 185 6.31 -2.50 -2.94
N LEU A 186 6.26 -1.17 -2.92
CA LEU A 186 5.84 -0.38 -4.07
C LEU A 186 6.85 -0.43 -5.23
N THR A 187 8.14 -0.65 -4.93
CA THR A 187 9.22 -0.46 -5.91
C THR A 187 10.30 -1.54 -5.82
N LYS A 188 9.99 -2.72 -5.23
CA LYS A 188 10.96 -3.80 -5.10
C LYS A 188 10.97 -4.65 -6.38
N PRO A 189 12.06 -4.66 -7.16
CA PRO A 189 12.14 -5.44 -8.37
C PRO A 189 12.18 -6.95 -8.06
N GLY A 190 11.63 -7.75 -8.98
CA GLY A 190 11.78 -9.20 -8.96
C GLY A 190 11.00 -9.99 -7.91
N GLY A 191 9.97 -9.40 -7.28
CA GLY A 191 9.15 -10.10 -6.29
C GLY A 191 9.65 -9.97 -4.84
N GLY A 192 9.12 -10.82 -3.92
CA GLY A 192 9.50 -10.83 -2.51
C GLY A 192 8.67 -9.88 -1.63
N CYS A 193 7.54 -9.39 -2.17
CA CYS A 193 6.43 -8.80 -1.44
C CYS A 193 5.16 -9.56 -1.83
N ASP A 194 5.11 -10.82 -1.47
CA ASP A 194 4.04 -11.74 -1.85
C ASP A 194 3.17 -12.13 -0.65
N LEU A 195 3.65 -11.84 0.55
CA LEU A 195 3.00 -12.21 1.81
C LEU A 195 2.56 -10.97 2.60
N SER A 196 1.54 -11.13 3.42
CA SER A 196 1.02 -10.05 4.26
C SER A 196 2.06 -9.45 5.20
N CYS A 197 3.00 -10.26 5.70
CA CYS A 197 4.13 -9.80 6.53
C CYS A 197 5.13 -8.91 5.78
N ASP A 198 5.17 -9.01 4.44
CA ASP A 198 6.01 -8.12 3.63
C ASP A 198 5.41 -6.70 3.57
N TYR A 199 4.07 -6.58 3.61
CA TYR A 199 3.34 -5.31 3.53
C TYR A 199 3.18 -4.64 4.88
N LEU A 200 2.85 -5.42 5.93
CA LEU A 200 2.54 -4.96 7.28
C LEU A 200 3.34 -5.77 8.32
N PRO A 201 4.67 -5.62 8.39
CA PRO A 201 5.53 -6.48 9.21
C PRO A 201 5.24 -6.38 10.72
N SER A 202 4.89 -5.20 11.24
CA SER A 202 4.56 -5.00 12.64
C SER A 202 3.19 -5.57 12.97
N ALA A 203 2.18 -5.23 12.15
CA ALA A 203 0.83 -5.76 12.31
C ALA A 203 0.80 -7.28 12.21
N TRP A 204 1.59 -7.88 11.33
CA TRP A 204 1.69 -9.33 11.22
C TRP A 204 2.15 -9.98 12.53
N LYS A 205 3.11 -9.39 13.22
CA LYS A 205 3.60 -9.92 14.51
C LYS A 205 2.54 -9.88 15.60
N ASP A 206 1.74 -8.81 15.63
CA ASP A 206 0.75 -8.57 16.69
C ASP A 206 -0.55 -9.36 16.47
N TRP A 207 -0.99 -9.51 15.20
CA TRP A 207 -2.31 -10.06 14.86
C TRP A 207 -2.28 -11.39 14.10
N ARG A 208 -1.09 -11.96 13.80
CA ARG A 208 -0.99 -13.24 13.07
C ARG A 208 -1.70 -14.42 13.78
N VAL A 209 -1.79 -14.37 15.09
CA VAL A 209 -2.39 -15.43 15.92
C VAL A 209 -3.88 -15.56 15.64
N ASP A 210 -4.55 -14.46 15.26
CA ASP A 210 -5.99 -14.44 14.99
C ASP A 210 -6.33 -15.00 13.59
N VAL A 211 -5.32 -15.17 12.74
CA VAL A 211 -5.49 -15.64 11.34
C VAL A 211 -5.35 -17.17 11.22
N GLU A 212 -4.49 -17.78 12.05
CA GLU A 212 -4.23 -19.24 12.02
C GLU A 212 -5.45 -20.12 12.38
N PRO A 213 -6.30 -19.77 13.38
CA PRO A 213 -7.39 -20.65 13.80
C PRO A 213 -8.58 -20.69 12.82
N VAL A 214 -8.71 -19.71 11.91
CA VAL A 214 -9.89 -19.62 11.01
C VAL A 214 -9.88 -20.71 9.93
N PHE A 215 -8.74 -21.35 9.69
CA PHE A 215 -8.59 -22.40 8.67
C PHE A 215 -7.90 -23.67 9.20
N PRO A 216 -8.54 -24.41 10.13
CA PRO A 216 -7.94 -25.62 10.73
C PRO A 216 -7.67 -26.76 9.73
N ASN A 217 -8.20 -26.65 8.49
CA ASN A 217 -8.00 -27.65 7.44
C ASN A 217 -7.08 -27.17 6.31
N PHE A 218 -6.40 -26.04 6.47
CA PHE A 218 -5.46 -25.55 5.48
C PHE A 218 -4.06 -26.08 5.81
N ASP A 219 -3.80 -27.36 5.50
CA ASP A 219 -2.46 -27.98 5.57
C ASP A 219 -1.46 -27.39 4.56
N GLY A 220 -1.88 -26.38 3.83
CA GLY A 220 -1.05 -25.65 2.89
C GLY A 220 -0.20 -24.61 3.60
N VAL A 221 1.01 -24.98 3.93
CA VAL A 221 2.08 -24.01 4.20
C VAL A 221 2.18 -23.10 2.97
N TYR A 222 1.76 -21.84 3.09
CA TYR A 222 1.94 -20.89 2.00
C TYR A 222 3.42 -20.85 1.62
N PRO A 223 3.79 -21.04 0.34
CA PRO A 223 5.18 -20.97 -0.08
C PRO A 223 5.80 -19.66 0.40
N GLY A 224 6.81 -19.77 1.27
CA GLY A 224 7.49 -18.60 1.83
C GLY A 224 6.94 -18.11 3.18
N SER A 225 5.92 -18.72 3.79
CA SER A 225 5.43 -18.37 5.14
C SER A 225 6.53 -18.46 6.20
N GLU A 226 7.55 -19.28 5.96
CA GLU A 226 8.75 -19.36 6.81
C GLU A 226 9.49 -18.02 6.94
N ARG A 227 9.41 -17.15 5.94
CA ARG A 227 9.99 -15.80 5.99
C ARG A 227 9.26 -14.86 6.96
N CYS A 228 8.04 -15.20 7.33
CA CYS A 228 7.20 -14.41 8.22
C CYS A 228 7.25 -14.91 9.70
N ARG A 229 8.01 -15.95 9.98
CA ARG A 229 8.20 -16.50 11.33
C ARG A 229 9.22 -15.76 12.16
#